data_7949b22178489dd1f4ce7225008f0939
#
_entry.id   7949b22178489dd1f4ce7225008f0939
#
_cell.length_a   1.000
_cell.length_b   1.000
_cell.length_c   1.000
_cell.angle_alpha   90.00
_cell.angle_beta   90.00
_cell.angle_gamma   90.00
#
_symmetry.space_group_name_H-M   'P 1'
#
loop_
_entity.id
_entity.type
_entity.pdbx_description
1 polymer ?
#
loop_
_entity_poly.entity_id
_entity_poly.type
_entity_poly.pdbx_seq_one_letter_code
_entity_poly.pdbx_strand_id
1 'polypeptide(L)'
;KWLLFMSREKKQYCRDQKRWIKFKITFITLTLASDQRHTDQEIKSKLLNSMLTEMRRDFGMLHYVWRAEKQINGNIHFHILTNVFIPHSTLRKKWNRIQDKLGYVTAYSKEMQSCRSFGDYYNKYINQGSYTQLMRRYLLGKATNWHNPNSTDIHSVKKVRNLPAYLSKYLCKASQDKHGKVEDIPAELLVTGKLWGLSTSLSKLKSIPAIITNAISNELNDLFTLFPNNVHYDQYFTFLRIDFKSLIRHKCTNIMRLIYSTLQKFNVNTLQLCD
;
A
#
# COMPACT_ATOMS: atom_id res chain seq x y z
N LYS A 1 7.71 16.39 -2.58
CA LYS A 1 8.86 15.73 -1.88
C LYS A 1 8.69 14.21 -1.80
N TRP A 2 7.57 13.68 -1.28
CA TRP A 2 7.39 12.25 -1.08
C TRP A 2 7.37 11.48 -2.41
N LEU A 3 6.61 11.92 -3.43
CA LEU A 3 6.56 11.28 -4.74
C LEU A 3 7.94 11.28 -5.43
N LEU A 4 8.69 12.38 -5.36
CA LEU A 4 10.06 12.45 -5.87
C LEU A 4 11.02 11.55 -5.10
N PHE A 5 10.91 11.52 -3.77
CA PHE A 5 11.69 10.62 -2.93
C PHE A 5 11.37 9.16 -3.23
N MET A 6 10.11 8.82 -3.47
CA MET A 6 9.65 7.48 -3.82
C MET A 6 10.01 7.06 -5.25
N SER A 7 10.26 8.01 -6.16
CA SER A 7 10.69 7.69 -7.53
C SER A 7 12.13 7.16 -7.59
N ARG A 8 12.97 7.47 -6.60
CA ARG A 8 14.37 7.02 -6.54
C ARG A 8 14.46 5.56 -6.15
N GLU A 9 15.25 4.80 -6.91
CA GLU A 9 15.61 3.45 -6.55
C GLU A 9 16.51 3.47 -5.31
N LYS A 10 16.17 2.62 -4.35
CA LYS A 10 16.93 2.40 -3.11
C LYS A 10 17.48 0.99 -3.12
N LYS A 11 18.60 0.81 -2.43
CA LYS A 11 19.19 -0.50 -2.15
C LYS A 11 19.25 -0.68 -0.64
N GLN A 12 18.78 -1.84 -0.19
CA GLN A 12 18.89 -2.24 1.22
C GLN A 12 19.34 -3.69 1.29
N TYR A 13 20.31 -3.98 2.14
CA TYR A 13 20.74 -5.35 2.37
C TYR A 13 19.70 -6.12 3.19
N CYS A 14 19.19 -7.22 2.63
CA CYS A 14 18.27 -8.11 3.33
C CYS A 14 19.06 -9.27 3.94
N ARG A 15 19.17 -9.30 5.26
CA ARG A 15 19.89 -10.36 5.98
C ARG A 15 19.27 -11.73 5.77
N ASP A 16 17.94 -11.84 5.75
CA ASP A 16 17.21 -13.10 5.55
C ASP A 16 17.50 -13.71 4.18
N GLN A 17 17.64 -12.90 3.14
CA GLN A 17 17.88 -13.32 1.78
C GLN A 17 19.35 -13.24 1.38
N LYS A 18 20.22 -12.75 2.28
CA LYS A 18 21.68 -12.55 2.08
C LYS A 18 22.01 -11.82 0.76
N ARG A 19 21.15 -10.83 0.38
CA ARG A 19 21.33 -10.07 -0.87
C ARG A 19 20.84 -8.65 -0.75
N TRP A 20 21.30 -7.80 -1.66
CA TRP A 20 20.80 -6.45 -1.82
C TRP A 20 19.44 -6.46 -2.53
N ILE A 21 18.43 -5.84 -1.90
CA ILE A 21 17.11 -5.63 -2.46
C ILE A 21 17.04 -4.21 -3.03
N LYS A 22 16.70 -4.12 -4.31
CA LYS A 22 16.41 -2.84 -4.96
C LYS A 22 14.91 -2.61 -4.94
N PHE A 23 14.48 -1.42 -4.56
CA PHE A 23 13.06 -1.04 -4.51
C PHE A 23 12.89 0.48 -4.63
N LYS A 24 11.72 0.91 -5.10
CA LYS A 24 11.27 2.30 -5.03
C LYS A 24 10.36 2.48 -3.82
N ILE A 25 9.34 1.67 -3.75
CA ILE A 25 8.42 1.55 -2.63
C ILE A 25 8.27 0.09 -2.24
N THR A 26 7.81 -0.14 -1.04
CA THR A 26 7.45 -1.45 -0.53
C THR A 26 5.96 -1.49 -0.25
N PHE A 27 5.32 -2.55 -0.67
CA PHE A 27 3.93 -2.85 -0.38
C PHE A 27 3.88 -3.96 0.65
N ILE A 28 3.19 -3.70 1.75
CA ILE A 28 3.03 -4.64 2.86
C ILE A 28 1.54 -4.93 3.01
N THR A 29 1.19 -6.20 3.17
CA THR A 29 -0.14 -6.63 3.58
C THR A 29 -0.05 -7.29 4.95
N LEU A 30 -0.94 -6.88 5.86
CA LEU A 30 -1.09 -7.47 7.19
C LEU A 30 -2.52 -8.03 7.30
N THR A 31 -2.62 -9.32 7.63
CA THR A 31 -3.90 -10.03 7.81
C THR A 31 -4.00 -10.62 9.22
N LEU A 32 -5.21 -10.86 9.69
CA LEU A 32 -5.43 -11.60 10.92
C LEU A 32 -5.17 -13.09 10.68
N ALA A 33 -4.62 -13.76 11.67
CA ALA A 33 -4.30 -15.20 11.59
C ALA A 33 -5.54 -16.10 11.73
N SER A 34 -6.59 -15.62 12.38
CA SER A 34 -7.86 -16.32 12.59
C SER A 34 -9.04 -15.36 12.41
N ASP A 35 -10.26 -15.85 12.51
CA ASP A 35 -11.47 -15.07 12.36
C ASP A 35 -11.52 -13.88 13.29
N GLN A 36 -12.02 -12.77 12.76
CA GLN A 36 -12.10 -11.52 13.50
C GLN A 36 -13.12 -11.58 14.63
N ARG A 37 -12.68 -11.27 15.86
CA ARG A 37 -13.49 -11.29 17.08
C ARG A 37 -13.57 -9.93 17.76
N HIS A 38 -12.77 -8.97 17.34
CA HIS A 38 -12.71 -7.61 17.88
C HIS A 38 -13.21 -6.63 16.83
N THR A 39 -13.66 -5.48 17.27
CA THR A 39 -14.09 -4.41 16.38
C THR A 39 -12.94 -3.89 15.50
N ASP A 40 -13.24 -3.38 14.34
CA ASP A 40 -12.22 -2.78 13.46
C ASP A 40 -11.46 -1.66 14.17
N GLN A 41 -12.14 -0.92 15.05
CA GLN A 41 -11.52 0.16 15.81
C GLN A 41 -10.50 -0.37 16.83
N GLU A 42 -10.82 -1.46 17.52
CA GLU A 42 -9.87 -2.11 18.45
C GLU A 42 -8.64 -2.66 17.71
N ILE A 43 -8.86 -3.33 16.58
CA ILE A 43 -7.76 -3.86 15.75
C ILE A 43 -6.87 -2.73 15.25
N LYS A 44 -7.45 -1.64 14.75
CA LYS A 44 -6.68 -0.47 14.31
C LYS A 44 -5.90 0.17 15.45
N SER A 45 -6.53 0.39 16.59
CA SER A 45 -5.90 1.05 17.74
C SER A 45 -4.86 0.19 18.44
N LYS A 46 -5.17 -1.09 18.69
CA LYS A 46 -4.30 -1.99 19.45
C LYS A 46 -3.24 -2.68 18.61
N LEU A 47 -3.57 -3.10 17.38
CA LEU A 47 -2.67 -3.88 16.54
C LEU A 47 -1.97 -3.04 15.50
N LEU A 48 -2.71 -2.34 14.62
CA LEU A 48 -2.10 -1.56 13.55
C LEU A 48 -1.21 -0.44 14.10
N ASN A 49 -1.68 0.33 15.09
CA ASN A 49 -0.89 1.40 15.70
C ASN A 49 0.39 0.86 16.37
N SER A 50 0.32 -0.29 17.05
CA SER A 50 1.49 -0.95 17.64
C SER A 50 2.49 -1.33 16.55
N MET A 51 2.00 -1.92 15.45
CA MET A 51 2.85 -2.30 14.32
C MET A 51 3.50 -1.09 13.65
N LEU A 52 2.74 -0.05 13.34
CA LEU A 52 3.27 1.19 12.76
C LEU A 52 4.30 1.86 13.69
N THR A 53 4.09 1.80 14.99
CA THR A 53 5.03 2.35 15.97
C THR A 53 6.34 1.58 16.00
N GLU A 54 6.28 0.26 16.00
CA GLU A 54 7.49 -0.57 15.95
C GLU A 54 8.23 -0.43 14.62
N MET A 55 7.50 -0.35 13.50
CA MET A 55 8.12 -0.16 12.19
C MET A 55 8.84 1.19 12.10
N ARG A 56 8.30 2.25 12.71
CA ARG A 56 8.97 3.55 12.80
C ARG A 56 10.24 3.49 13.63
N ARG A 57 10.16 2.88 14.82
CA ARG A 57 11.26 2.78 15.77
C ARG A 57 12.40 1.89 15.24
N ASP A 58 12.06 0.70 14.73
CA ASP A 58 13.05 -0.34 14.46
C ASP A 58 13.60 -0.27 13.02
N PHE A 59 12.87 0.33 12.08
CA PHE A 59 13.25 0.39 10.66
C PHE A 59 13.27 1.80 10.08
N GLY A 60 13.04 2.83 10.88
CA GLY A 60 13.02 4.21 10.39
C GLY A 60 11.92 4.48 9.36
N MET A 61 10.76 3.82 9.47
CA MET A 61 9.63 4.00 8.58
C MET A 61 8.95 5.35 8.82
N LEU A 62 9.52 6.42 8.28
CA LEU A 62 9.01 7.79 8.47
C LEU A 62 7.87 8.13 7.52
N HIS A 63 7.83 7.51 6.34
CA HIS A 63 6.87 7.81 5.28
C HIS A 63 6.06 6.57 4.95
N TYR A 64 4.76 6.62 5.19
CA TYR A 64 3.83 5.53 4.86
C TYR A 64 2.41 6.04 4.65
N VAL A 65 1.67 5.28 3.86
CA VAL A 65 0.23 5.38 3.72
C VAL A 65 -0.32 3.99 3.97
N TRP A 66 -1.40 3.88 4.74
CA TRP A 66 -2.08 2.61 4.95
C TRP A 66 -3.56 2.72 4.58
N ARG A 67 -4.13 1.60 4.17
CA ARG A 67 -5.56 1.40 3.95
C ARG A 67 -6.02 0.12 4.62
N ALA A 68 -7.23 0.16 5.18
CA ALA A 68 -7.95 -0.99 5.69
C ALA A 68 -9.02 -1.44 4.69
N GLU A 69 -9.16 -2.74 4.52
CA GLU A 69 -10.18 -3.38 3.69
C GLU A 69 -10.72 -4.61 4.44
N LYS A 70 -11.94 -5.07 4.11
CA LYS A 70 -12.43 -6.38 4.53
C LYS A 70 -12.05 -7.42 3.48
N GLN A 71 -11.63 -8.59 3.95
CA GLN A 71 -11.52 -9.78 3.12
C GLN A 71 -12.89 -10.42 2.93
N ILE A 72 -13.02 -11.35 1.99
CA ILE A 72 -14.28 -12.09 1.73
C ILE A 72 -14.79 -12.81 2.98
N ASN A 73 -13.89 -13.26 3.85
CA ASN A 73 -14.24 -13.88 5.14
C ASN A 73 -14.61 -12.87 6.24
N GLY A 74 -14.75 -11.59 5.94
CA GLY A 74 -15.10 -10.54 6.89
C GLY A 74 -13.93 -10.01 7.74
N ASN A 75 -12.76 -10.62 7.69
CA ASN A 75 -11.58 -10.14 8.43
C ASN A 75 -11.07 -8.81 7.86
N ILE A 76 -10.74 -7.88 8.75
CA ILE A 76 -10.02 -6.66 8.34
C ILE A 76 -8.57 -7.01 7.97
N HIS A 77 -8.09 -6.43 6.89
CA HIS A 77 -6.67 -6.45 6.57
C HIS A 77 -6.14 -5.06 6.19
N PHE A 78 -4.84 -4.88 6.25
CA PHE A 78 -4.19 -3.61 6.01
C PHE A 78 -3.19 -3.70 4.88
N HIS A 79 -3.27 -2.75 3.97
CA HIS A 79 -2.25 -2.48 2.98
C HIS A 79 -1.43 -1.27 3.40
N ILE A 80 -0.11 -1.39 3.40
CA ILE A 80 0.80 -0.32 3.79
C ILE A 80 1.82 -0.10 2.69
N LEU A 81 1.90 1.13 2.19
CA LEU A 81 2.93 1.57 1.26
C LEU A 81 3.97 2.38 2.03
N THR A 82 5.23 2.03 1.86
CA THR A 82 6.31 2.69 2.60
C THR A 82 7.60 2.77 1.78
N ASN A 83 8.50 3.61 2.24
CA ASN A 83 9.82 3.85 1.66
C ASN A 83 10.94 2.98 2.27
N VAL A 84 10.60 2.01 3.11
CA VAL A 84 11.54 1.06 3.70
C VAL A 84 11.19 -0.36 3.32
N PHE A 85 12.20 -1.23 3.21
CA PHE A 85 12.02 -2.66 3.03
C PHE A 85 12.26 -3.37 4.37
N ILE A 86 11.33 -4.21 4.77
CA ILE A 86 11.42 -5.00 6.00
C ILE A 86 11.53 -6.48 5.59
N PRO A 87 12.51 -7.24 6.08
CA PRO A 87 12.59 -8.67 5.80
C PRO A 87 11.31 -9.40 6.17
N HIS A 88 10.84 -10.28 5.28
CA HIS A 88 9.56 -10.96 5.42
C HIS A 88 9.42 -11.73 6.74
N SER A 89 10.47 -12.45 7.16
CA SER A 89 10.48 -13.20 8.42
C SER A 89 10.33 -12.28 9.63
N THR A 90 11.03 -11.14 9.62
CA THR A 90 10.97 -10.14 10.68
C THR A 90 9.60 -9.47 10.74
N LEU A 91 9.04 -9.10 9.58
CA LEU A 91 7.71 -8.53 9.49
C LEU A 91 6.66 -9.49 10.07
N ARG A 92 6.69 -10.76 9.63
CA ARG A 92 5.78 -11.81 10.09
C ARG A 92 5.90 -12.04 11.59
N LYS A 93 7.12 -12.19 12.11
CA LYS A 93 7.36 -12.41 13.53
C LYS A 93 6.79 -11.27 14.38
N LYS A 94 7.00 -10.02 13.95
CA LYS A 94 6.46 -8.85 14.65
C LYS A 94 4.94 -8.81 14.61
N TRP A 95 4.35 -8.99 13.43
CA TRP A 95 2.89 -8.94 13.28
C TRP A 95 2.21 -10.07 14.05
N ASN A 96 2.72 -11.29 13.96
CA ASN A 96 2.17 -12.43 14.71
C ASN A 96 2.22 -12.18 16.22
N ARG A 97 3.33 -11.67 16.74
CA ARG A 97 3.44 -11.33 18.17
C ARG A 97 2.46 -10.21 18.57
N ILE A 98 2.27 -9.21 17.71
CA ILE A 98 1.36 -8.09 18.01
C ILE A 98 -0.08 -8.57 17.98
N GLN A 99 -0.51 -9.31 16.97
CA GLN A 99 -1.89 -9.77 16.88
C GLN A 99 -2.23 -10.83 17.91
N ASP A 100 -1.24 -11.54 18.43
CA ASP A 100 -1.45 -12.51 19.50
C ASP A 100 -1.73 -11.88 20.87
N LYS A 101 -1.47 -10.58 21.04
CA LYS A 101 -1.96 -9.82 22.20
C LYS A 101 -3.51 -9.86 22.33
N LEU A 102 -4.20 -10.04 21.21
CA LEU A 102 -5.64 -10.26 21.13
C LEU A 102 -6.00 -11.74 20.87
N GLY A 103 -5.02 -12.64 20.96
CA GLY A 103 -5.20 -14.09 20.87
C GLY A 103 -5.42 -14.65 19.46
N TYR A 104 -5.13 -13.88 18.39
CA TYR A 104 -5.38 -14.34 17.01
C TYR A 104 -4.47 -15.48 16.59
N VAL A 105 -3.19 -15.47 16.96
CA VAL A 105 -2.24 -16.55 16.63
C VAL A 105 -2.54 -17.77 17.51
N THR A 106 -2.83 -17.56 18.78
CA THR A 106 -3.23 -18.64 19.70
C THR A 106 -4.50 -19.35 19.22
N ALA A 107 -5.50 -18.61 18.74
CA ALA A 107 -6.72 -19.21 18.17
C ALA A 107 -6.44 -20.01 16.90
N TYR A 108 -5.64 -19.43 15.96
CA TYR A 108 -5.18 -20.14 14.77
C TYR A 108 -4.44 -21.44 15.13
N SER A 109 -3.52 -21.38 16.09
CA SER A 109 -2.76 -22.56 16.52
C SER A 109 -3.68 -23.66 17.05
N LYS A 110 -4.64 -23.32 17.91
CA LYS A 110 -5.64 -24.28 18.43
C LYS A 110 -6.47 -24.91 17.31
N GLU A 111 -6.93 -24.10 16.37
CA GLU A 111 -7.69 -24.57 15.22
C GLU A 111 -6.87 -25.53 14.36
N MET A 112 -5.62 -25.20 14.08
CA MET A 112 -4.74 -26.03 13.24
C MET A 112 -4.34 -27.33 13.96
N GLN A 113 -4.17 -27.32 15.27
CA GLN A 113 -3.86 -28.50 16.06
C GLN A 113 -5.03 -29.49 16.10
N SER A 114 -6.27 -29.05 15.85
CA SER A 114 -7.41 -29.97 15.70
C SER A 114 -7.29 -30.88 14.48
N CYS A 115 -6.51 -30.49 13.45
CA CYS A 115 -6.15 -31.36 12.34
C CYS A 115 -5.08 -32.36 12.82
N ARG A 116 -5.50 -33.55 13.23
CA ARG A 116 -4.63 -34.59 13.79
C ARG A 116 -3.64 -35.17 12.77
N SER A 117 -4.07 -35.22 11.50
CA SER A 117 -3.31 -35.77 10.37
C SER A 117 -3.20 -34.77 9.23
N PHE A 118 -2.30 -35.07 8.28
CA PHE A 118 -2.28 -34.34 7.01
C PHE A 118 -3.58 -34.54 6.22
N GLY A 119 -4.20 -35.70 6.30
CA GLY A 119 -5.49 -35.98 5.67
C GLY A 119 -6.57 -34.98 6.13
N ASP A 120 -6.70 -34.77 7.44
CA ASP A 120 -7.66 -33.79 8.01
C ASP A 120 -7.37 -32.40 7.48
N TYR A 121 -6.09 -32.00 7.47
CA TYR A 121 -5.66 -30.70 6.96
C TYR A 121 -5.94 -30.57 5.45
N TYR A 122 -5.63 -31.60 4.67
CA TYR A 122 -5.86 -31.63 3.24
C TYR A 122 -7.34 -31.48 2.91
N ASN A 123 -8.20 -32.26 3.54
CA ASN A 123 -9.65 -32.20 3.33
C ASN A 123 -10.22 -30.82 3.65
N LYS A 124 -9.71 -30.17 4.72
CA LYS A 124 -10.13 -28.83 5.12
C LYS A 124 -9.73 -27.74 4.12
N TYR A 125 -8.57 -27.91 3.44
CA TYR A 125 -7.97 -26.86 2.61
C TYR A 125 -7.80 -27.26 1.14
N ILE A 126 -8.44 -28.33 0.67
CA ILE A 126 -8.28 -28.89 -0.68
C ILE A 126 -8.42 -27.85 -1.81
N ASN A 127 -9.30 -26.87 -1.65
CA ASN A 127 -9.55 -25.82 -2.63
C ASN A 127 -8.55 -24.65 -2.54
N GLN A 128 -7.57 -24.68 -1.62
CA GLN A 128 -6.66 -23.57 -1.37
C GLN A 128 -5.23 -23.79 -1.88
N GLY A 129 -5.00 -24.86 -2.61
CA GLY A 129 -3.70 -25.13 -3.21
C GLY A 129 -3.54 -26.58 -3.69
N SER A 130 -2.44 -26.84 -4.40
CA SER A 130 -2.09 -28.20 -4.81
C SER A 130 -1.69 -29.05 -3.61
N TYR A 131 -1.75 -30.39 -3.78
CA TYR A 131 -1.33 -31.35 -2.75
C TYR A 131 0.06 -31.02 -2.17
N THR A 132 1.04 -30.78 -3.04
CA THR A 132 2.41 -30.46 -2.63
C THR A 132 2.51 -29.14 -1.87
N GLN A 133 1.73 -28.14 -2.25
CA GLN A 133 1.67 -26.86 -1.53
C GLN A 133 1.05 -27.03 -0.15
N LEU A 134 -0.05 -27.78 -0.05
CA LEU A 134 -0.72 -28.06 1.21
C LEU A 134 0.14 -28.91 2.14
N MET A 135 0.83 -29.94 1.62
CA MET A 135 1.79 -30.75 2.38
C MET A 135 2.91 -29.87 2.96
N ARG A 136 3.51 -29.02 2.13
CA ARG A 136 4.55 -28.09 2.59
C ARG A 136 4.04 -27.15 3.69
N ARG A 137 2.84 -26.59 3.53
CA ARG A 137 2.21 -25.72 4.56
C ARG A 137 1.97 -26.49 5.87
N TYR A 138 1.46 -27.72 5.79
CA TYR A 138 1.24 -28.57 6.94
C TYR A 138 2.53 -28.86 7.72
N LEU A 139 3.58 -29.27 7.01
CA LEU A 139 4.89 -29.56 7.63
C LEU A 139 5.50 -28.33 8.30
N LEU A 140 5.45 -27.17 7.64
CA LEU A 140 5.90 -25.91 8.23
C LEU A 140 5.06 -25.50 9.45
N GLY A 141 3.76 -25.73 9.41
CA GLY A 141 2.87 -25.49 10.54
C GLY A 141 3.22 -26.39 11.74
N LYS A 142 3.37 -27.68 11.51
CA LYS A 142 3.77 -28.65 12.55
C LYS A 142 5.12 -28.30 13.16
N ALA A 143 6.11 -27.92 12.34
CA ALA A 143 7.45 -27.55 12.79
C ALA A 143 7.45 -26.32 13.73
N THR A 144 6.45 -25.45 13.65
CA THR A 144 6.30 -24.26 14.49
C THR A 144 5.16 -24.40 15.51
N ASN A 145 4.62 -25.59 15.66
CA ASN A 145 3.41 -25.84 16.44
C ASN A 145 2.28 -24.85 16.10
N TRP A 146 2.19 -24.46 14.82
CA TRP A 146 1.24 -23.51 14.27
C TRP A 146 1.30 -22.08 14.84
N HIS A 147 2.38 -21.73 15.57
CA HIS A 147 2.55 -20.38 16.14
C HIS A 147 3.15 -19.35 15.16
N ASN A 148 3.36 -19.74 13.89
CA ASN A 148 3.87 -18.84 12.89
C ASN A 148 3.00 -18.80 11.61
N PRO A 149 1.72 -18.37 11.72
CA PRO A 149 0.84 -18.26 10.58
C PRO A 149 1.38 -17.32 9.51
N ASN A 150 1.01 -17.58 8.23
CA ASN A 150 1.37 -16.71 7.12
C ASN A 150 0.39 -15.53 7.03
N SER A 151 0.53 -14.60 7.94
CA SER A 151 -0.35 -13.44 8.12
C SER A 151 0.20 -12.14 7.51
N THR A 152 1.31 -12.23 6.78
CA THR A 152 1.94 -11.05 6.17
C THR A 152 2.42 -11.35 4.76
N ASP A 153 2.33 -10.34 3.89
CA ASP A 153 3.04 -10.31 2.62
C ASP A 153 3.83 -9.03 2.50
N ILE A 154 4.96 -9.08 1.80
CA ILE A 154 5.78 -7.92 1.49
C ILE A 154 6.47 -8.10 0.14
N HIS A 155 6.32 -7.13 -0.72
CA HIS A 155 7.03 -7.11 -1.99
C HIS A 155 7.55 -5.71 -2.33
N SER A 156 8.67 -5.70 -3.05
CA SER A 156 9.24 -4.46 -3.56
C SER A 156 8.60 -4.09 -4.88
N VAL A 157 8.12 -2.86 -4.97
CA VAL A 157 7.57 -2.31 -6.21
C VAL A 157 8.70 -1.60 -6.95
N LYS A 158 9.22 -2.24 -8.00
CA LYS A 158 10.38 -1.77 -8.77
C LYS A 158 9.96 -0.92 -9.98
N LYS A 159 8.92 -1.35 -10.70
CA LYS A 159 8.50 -0.78 -11.97
C LYS A 159 7.12 -0.13 -11.84
N VAL A 160 7.02 0.96 -11.13
CA VAL A 160 5.80 1.77 -11.16
C VAL A 160 6.05 2.96 -12.06
N ARG A 161 5.57 2.89 -13.30
CA ARG A 161 5.62 4.01 -14.24
C ARG A 161 4.71 5.16 -13.79
N ASN A 162 3.64 4.83 -13.06
CA ASN A 162 2.70 5.80 -12.52
C ASN A 162 2.39 5.47 -11.06
N LEU A 163 3.19 6.02 -10.16
CA LEU A 163 3.02 5.83 -8.71
C LEU A 163 1.68 6.40 -8.19
N PRO A 164 1.22 7.59 -8.64
CA PRO A 164 -0.11 8.09 -8.24
C PRO A 164 -1.24 7.14 -8.62
N ALA A 165 -1.28 6.63 -9.86
CA ALA A 165 -2.30 5.68 -10.29
C ALA A 165 -2.22 4.35 -9.53
N TYR A 166 -1.00 3.88 -9.22
CA TYR A 166 -0.82 2.70 -8.39
C TYR A 166 -1.36 2.91 -6.96
N LEU A 167 -1.09 4.08 -6.37
CA LEU A 167 -1.62 4.45 -5.06
C LEU A 167 -3.15 4.61 -5.10
N SER A 168 -3.67 5.30 -6.12
CA SER A 168 -5.12 5.49 -6.32
C SER A 168 -5.85 4.16 -6.42
N LYS A 169 -5.32 3.20 -7.17
CA LYS A 169 -5.90 1.85 -7.25
C LYS A 169 -6.13 1.22 -5.88
N TYR A 170 -5.22 1.44 -4.93
CA TYR A 170 -5.34 0.90 -3.58
C TYR A 170 -6.04 1.84 -2.60
N LEU A 171 -6.04 3.15 -2.85
CA LEU A 171 -6.74 4.12 -2.00
C LEU A 171 -8.20 4.31 -2.40
N CYS A 172 -8.49 4.21 -3.71
CA CYS A 172 -9.83 4.44 -4.27
C CYS A 172 -10.56 3.13 -4.64
N LYS A 173 -10.04 1.97 -4.25
CA LYS A 173 -10.70 0.69 -4.47
C LYS A 173 -11.90 0.55 -3.51
N ALA A 174 -12.83 1.49 -3.58
CA ALA A 174 -14.17 1.27 -3.15
C ALA A 174 -14.85 0.51 -4.28
N SER A 175 -15.13 -0.78 -4.09
CA SER A 175 -16.26 -1.48 -4.70
C SER A 175 -16.55 -1.19 -6.17
N GLN A 176 -15.57 -1.28 -7.04
CA GLN A 176 -15.82 -1.41 -8.45
C GLN A 176 -15.54 -2.85 -8.88
N ASP A 177 -16.50 -3.48 -9.53
CA ASP A 177 -16.29 -4.73 -10.22
C ASP A 177 -15.27 -4.57 -11.35
N LYS A 178 -14.93 -5.65 -12.04
CA LYS A 178 -14.03 -5.62 -13.20
C LYS A 178 -14.53 -4.73 -14.35
N HIS A 179 -15.77 -4.28 -14.30
CA HIS A 179 -16.45 -3.47 -15.32
C HIS A 179 -16.74 -2.03 -14.86
N GLY A 180 -16.22 -1.62 -13.68
CA GLY A 180 -16.37 -0.25 -13.19
C GLY A 180 -17.74 0.06 -12.56
N LYS A 181 -18.61 -0.93 -12.37
CA LYS A 181 -19.86 -0.75 -11.63
C LYS A 181 -19.58 -0.72 -10.13
N VAL A 182 -20.22 0.21 -9.44
CA VAL A 182 -20.23 0.24 -7.97
C VAL A 182 -21.06 -0.95 -7.51
N GLU A 183 -20.42 -1.96 -6.92
CA GLU A 183 -21.13 -3.04 -6.25
C GLU A 183 -21.69 -2.53 -4.92
N ASP A 184 -22.92 -2.89 -4.61
CA ASP A 184 -23.47 -2.78 -3.27
C ASP A 184 -22.72 -3.76 -2.36
N ILE A 185 -21.69 -3.27 -1.68
CA ILE A 185 -20.94 -4.09 -0.72
C ILE A 185 -21.87 -4.35 0.46
N PRO A 186 -22.07 -5.62 0.85
CA PRO A 186 -22.80 -5.93 2.06
C PRO A 186 -22.23 -5.16 3.26
N ALA A 187 -23.10 -4.65 4.13
CA ALA A 187 -22.69 -3.81 5.26
C ALA A 187 -21.64 -4.49 6.16
N GLU A 188 -21.67 -5.82 6.25
CA GLU A 188 -20.73 -6.64 7.01
C GLU A 188 -19.30 -6.62 6.43
N LEU A 189 -19.16 -6.32 5.14
CA LEU A 189 -17.89 -6.19 4.45
C LEU A 189 -17.38 -4.74 4.39
N LEU A 190 -18.08 -3.81 5.04
CA LEU A 190 -17.60 -2.44 5.20
C LEU A 190 -16.69 -2.32 6.41
N VAL A 191 -15.56 -1.66 6.25
CA VAL A 191 -14.68 -1.31 7.37
C VAL A 191 -15.29 -0.14 8.13
N THR A 192 -15.48 -0.30 9.43
CA THR A 192 -16.00 0.77 10.30
C THR A 192 -14.93 1.79 10.64
N GLY A 193 -15.30 3.08 10.68
CA GLY A 193 -14.42 4.19 11.04
C GLY A 193 -13.36 4.50 9.99
N LYS A 194 -12.16 4.88 10.40
CA LYS A 194 -11.11 5.38 9.49
C LYS A 194 -10.63 4.28 8.52
N LEU A 195 -10.81 4.52 7.22
CA LEU A 195 -10.46 3.56 6.15
C LEU A 195 -8.98 3.62 5.76
N TRP A 196 -8.33 4.78 5.90
CA TRP A 196 -6.94 4.98 5.52
C TRP A 196 -6.26 6.00 6.44
N GLY A 197 -4.95 6.02 6.41
CA GLY A 197 -4.16 7.02 7.12
C GLY A 197 -2.76 7.12 6.56
N LEU A 198 -2.07 8.17 6.97
CA LEU A 198 -0.72 8.45 6.52
C LEU A 198 0.15 8.92 7.69
N SER A 199 1.47 8.86 7.47
CA SER A 199 2.43 9.33 8.46
C SER A 199 2.32 10.84 8.69
N THR A 200 2.69 11.31 9.87
CA THR A 200 2.70 12.74 10.22
C THR A 200 3.53 13.56 9.25
N SER A 201 4.64 13.00 8.74
CA SER A 201 5.48 13.67 7.75
C SER A 201 4.76 13.92 6.43
N LEU A 202 3.86 13.02 6.03
CA LEU A 202 3.03 13.17 4.83
C LEU A 202 1.83 14.09 5.08
N SER A 203 1.20 14.02 6.27
CA SER A 203 0.05 14.86 6.62
C SER A 203 0.41 16.34 6.70
N LYS A 204 1.68 16.66 6.97
CA LYS A 204 2.21 18.03 7.01
C LYS A 204 2.55 18.59 5.63
N LEU A 205 2.41 17.81 4.55
CA LEU A 205 2.57 18.31 3.20
C LEU A 205 1.38 19.21 2.89
N LYS A 206 1.60 20.52 2.99
CA LYS A 206 0.60 21.50 2.59
C LYS A 206 0.44 21.47 1.07
N SER A 207 -0.80 21.50 0.59
CA SER A 207 -1.08 21.89 -0.78
C SER A 207 -0.58 23.33 -0.96
N ILE A 208 0.07 23.62 -2.06
CA ILE A 208 0.42 25.00 -2.41
C ILE A 208 -0.69 25.47 -3.32
N PRO A 209 -1.55 26.40 -2.86
CA PRO A 209 -2.49 27.03 -3.76
C PRO A 209 -1.70 27.79 -4.84
N ALA A 210 -2.06 27.59 -6.08
CA ALA A 210 -1.52 28.32 -7.22
C ALA A 210 -2.64 29.18 -7.79
N ILE A 211 -2.32 30.43 -8.07
CA ILE A 211 -3.24 31.33 -8.80
C ILE A 211 -3.11 30.96 -10.28
N ILE A 212 -4.20 30.50 -10.86
CA ILE A 212 -4.28 30.24 -12.29
C ILE A 212 -4.62 31.56 -12.97
N THR A 213 -3.65 32.11 -13.68
CA THR A 213 -3.84 33.28 -14.53
C THR A 213 -4.50 32.88 -15.85
N ASN A 214 -5.05 33.85 -16.58
CA ASN A 214 -5.60 33.60 -17.92
C ASN A 214 -4.56 32.95 -18.86
N ALA A 215 -3.31 33.36 -18.76
CA ALA A 215 -2.22 32.76 -19.55
C ALA A 215 -2.00 31.29 -19.24
N ILE A 216 -2.03 30.88 -17.96
CA ILE A 216 -1.94 29.47 -17.54
C ILE A 216 -3.19 28.70 -17.98
N SER A 217 -4.37 29.32 -17.87
CA SER A 217 -5.63 28.70 -18.31
C SER A 217 -5.63 28.40 -19.80
N ASN A 218 -5.15 29.33 -20.60
CA ASN A 218 -5.02 29.14 -22.06
C ASN A 218 -4.05 28.01 -22.40
N GLU A 219 -2.85 27.98 -21.79
CA GLU A 219 -1.89 26.89 -21.98
C GLU A 219 -2.48 25.51 -21.54
N LEU A 220 -3.29 25.46 -20.47
CA LEU A 220 -3.96 24.23 -20.04
C LEU A 220 -5.02 23.78 -21.06
N ASN A 221 -5.83 24.71 -21.59
CA ASN A 221 -6.83 24.39 -22.59
C ASN A 221 -6.18 23.87 -23.90
N ASP A 222 -5.07 24.47 -24.31
CA ASP A 222 -4.30 23.98 -25.45
C ASP A 222 -3.80 22.55 -25.21
N LEU A 223 -3.28 22.27 -24.01
CA LEU A 223 -2.82 20.93 -23.65
C LEU A 223 -3.97 19.92 -23.56
N PHE A 224 -5.15 20.31 -23.10
CA PHE A 224 -6.33 19.43 -23.08
C PHE A 224 -6.75 19.04 -24.50
N THR A 225 -6.67 19.99 -25.44
CA THR A 225 -6.98 19.76 -26.85
C THR A 225 -5.92 18.88 -27.54
N LEU A 226 -4.63 19.12 -27.24
CA LEU A 226 -3.52 18.38 -27.85
C LEU A 226 -3.38 16.95 -27.31
N PHE A 227 -3.78 16.70 -26.08
CA PHE A 227 -3.61 15.42 -25.40
C PHE A 227 -4.91 14.89 -24.81
N PRO A 228 -6.01 14.74 -25.57
CA PRO A 228 -7.32 14.36 -25.05
C PRO A 228 -7.32 12.99 -24.33
N ASN A 229 -6.50 12.06 -24.80
CA ASN A 229 -6.35 10.73 -24.17
C ASN A 229 -5.59 10.75 -22.83
N ASN A 230 -4.96 11.88 -22.50
CA ASN A 230 -4.22 12.07 -21.25
C ASN A 230 -5.01 12.90 -20.23
N VAL A 231 -6.21 13.35 -20.59
CA VAL A 231 -7.10 14.13 -19.74
C VAL A 231 -8.15 13.20 -19.15
N HIS A 232 -8.35 13.31 -17.86
CA HIS A 232 -9.42 12.63 -17.15
C HIS A 232 -10.28 13.68 -16.45
N TYR A 233 -11.57 13.66 -16.73
CA TYR A 233 -12.57 14.56 -16.14
C TYR A 233 -13.32 13.82 -15.05
N ASP A 234 -13.38 14.41 -13.87
CA ASP A 234 -14.20 13.99 -12.76
C ASP A 234 -15.14 15.13 -12.35
N GLN A 235 -16.17 14.83 -11.57
CA GLN A 235 -17.13 15.82 -11.09
C GLN A 235 -16.48 16.98 -10.31
N TYR A 236 -15.34 16.73 -9.67
CA TYR A 236 -14.68 17.70 -8.77
C TYR A 236 -13.33 18.18 -9.25
N PHE A 237 -12.72 17.53 -10.25
CA PHE A 237 -11.38 17.88 -10.73
C PHE A 237 -11.15 17.41 -12.16
N THR A 238 -10.23 18.09 -12.84
CA THR A 238 -9.68 17.63 -14.12
C THR A 238 -8.24 17.24 -13.90
N PHE A 239 -7.86 16.07 -14.37
CA PHE A 239 -6.51 15.54 -14.28
C PHE A 239 -5.88 15.43 -15.66
N LEU A 240 -4.74 16.12 -15.88
CA LEU A 240 -3.94 15.98 -17.08
C LEU A 240 -2.64 15.25 -16.75
N ARG A 241 -2.36 14.19 -17.50
CA ARG A 241 -1.10 13.46 -17.43
C ARG A 241 -0.21 13.85 -18.60
N ILE A 242 0.85 14.62 -18.33
CA ILE A 242 1.81 15.06 -19.33
C ILE A 242 3.23 14.95 -18.77
N ASP A 243 4.21 14.63 -19.61
CA ASP A 243 5.62 14.66 -19.23
C ASP A 243 6.21 16.06 -19.43
N PHE A 244 7.31 16.33 -18.76
CA PHE A 244 7.94 17.64 -18.78
C PHE A 244 8.53 17.98 -20.15
N LYS A 245 8.98 16.98 -20.92
CA LYS A 245 9.51 17.17 -22.28
C LYS A 245 8.41 17.68 -23.23
N SER A 246 7.18 17.20 -23.05
CA SER A 246 6.02 17.70 -23.79
C SER A 246 5.70 19.16 -23.46
N LEU A 247 5.79 19.58 -22.20
CA LEU A 247 5.60 20.99 -21.81
C LEU A 247 6.64 21.89 -22.48
N ILE A 248 7.91 21.46 -22.55
CA ILE A 248 8.97 22.20 -23.25
C ILE A 248 8.66 22.28 -24.73
N ARG A 249 8.32 21.15 -25.37
CA ARG A 249 8.04 21.08 -26.83
C ARG A 249 6.90 22.00 -27.21
N HIS A 250 5.86 22.08 -26.40
CA HIS A 250 4.70 22.95 -26.67
C HIS A 250 4.83 24.37 -26.09
N LYS A 251 6.04 24.73 -25.62
CA LYS A 251 6.36 26.07 -25.11
C LYS A 251 5.41 26.59 -24.02
N CYS A 252 4.93 25.67 -23.13
CA CYS A 252 4.03 26.00 -22.00
C CYS A 252 4.81 26.75 -20.88
N THR A 253 5.26 27.97 -21.19
CA THR A 253 6.20 28.70 -20.33
C THR A 253 5.61 29.14 -19.00
N ASN A 254 4.31 29.46 -18.96
CA ASN A 254 3.64 29.90 -17.74
C ASN A 254 3.39 28.71 -16.81
N ILE A 255 2.97 27.56 -17.34
CA ILE A 255 2.83 26.30 -16.58
C ILE A 255 4.20 25.87 -16.05
N MET A 256 5.24 25.91 -16.87
CA MET A 256 6.60 25.56 -16.44
C MET A 256 7.09 26.47 -15.32
N ARG A 257 6.89 27.79 -15.45
CA ARG A 257 7.24 28.77 -14.41
C ARG A 257 6.48 28.49 -13.12
N LEU A 258 5.19 28.16 -13.20
CA LEU A 258 4.39 27.75 -12.03
C LEU A 258 4.94 26.49 -11.37
N ILE A 259 5.29 25.45 -12.17
CA ILE A 259 5.90 24.22 -11.67
C ILE A 259 7.23 24.53 -10.97
N TYR A 260 8.13 25.28 -11.63
CA TYR A 260 9.43 25.64 -11.05
C TYR A 260 9.30 26.42 -9.74
N SER A 261 8.47 27.45 -9.70
CA SER A 261 8.25 28.23 -8.48
C SER A 261 7.67 27.39 -7.35
N THR A 262 6.82 26.44 -7.68
CA THR A 262 6.26 25.47 -6.72
C THR A 262 7.35 24.52 -6.20
N LEU A 263 8.21 24.00 -7.07
CA LEU A 263 9.29 23.09 -6.69
C LEU A 263 10.36 23.78 -5.83
N GLN A 264 10.70 25.03 -6.15
CA GLN A 264 11.62 25.83 -5.34
C GLN A 264 11.13 26.02 -3.91
N LYS A 265 9.83 26.26 -3.69
CA LYS A 265 9.23 26.33 -2.34
C LYS A 265 9.42 25.05 -1.53
N PHE A 266 9.68 23.92 -2.16
CA PHE A 266 9.97 22.64 -1.52
C PHE A 266 11.45 22.28 -1.45
N ASN A 267 12.37 23.19 -1.82
CA ASN A 267 13.81 22.87 -1.94
C ASN A 267 14.08 21.60 -2.79
N VAL A 268 13.33 21.44 -3.87
CA VAL A 268 13.53 20.33 -4.81
C VAL A 268 14.51 20.80 -5.88
N ASN A 269 15.62 20.05 -6.04
CA ASN A 269 16.60 20.34 -7.08
C ASN A 269 15.98 20.06 -8.47
N THR A 270 15.72 21.11 -9.25
CA THR A 270 15.00 21.04 -10.53
C THR A 270 15.80 20.37 -11.65
N LEU A 271 17.14 20.26 -11.51
CA LEU A 271 18.00 19.58 -12.48
C LEU A 271 17.71 18.08 -12.67
N GLN A 272 16.94 17.47 -11.78
CA GLN A 272 16.59 16.04 -11.83
C GLN A 272 15.25 15.73 -12.54
N LEU A 273 14.58 16.74 -13.08
CA LEU A 273 13.29 16.56 -13.81
C LEU A 273 13.47 16.37 -15.32
N CYS A 274 14.67 16.59 -15.83
CA CYS A 274 14.97 16.56 -17.27
C CYS A 274 15.56 15.22 -17.76
N ASP A 275 15.91 14.30 -16.85
CA ASP A 275 16.35 12.94 -17.16
C ASP A 275 15.14 11.97 -17.17
#